data_a24934c47dbcadeaf813305ba562a33f
#
_entry.id   a24934c47dbcadeaf813305ba562a33f
#
_cell.length_a   1.000
_cell.length_b   1.000
_cell.length_c   1.000
_cell.angle_alpha   90.00
_cell.angle_beta   90.00
_cell.angle_gamma   90.00
#
_symmetry.space_group_name_H-M   'P 1'
#
loop_
_entity.id
_entity.type
_entity.pdbx_description
1 polymer ?
#
loop_
_entity_poly.entity_id
_entity_poly.type
_entity_poly.pdbx_seq_one_letter_code
_entity_poly.pdbx_strand_id
1 'polypeptide(L)'
;MAPRAGDGPGSSTGPEGSSDGPGEAYWRFQEGSRLLDSGNTHAAVVALERARDLEPEKGSIREALARAYFRSQRLEAARAEFEKVLELDPVNDYAHFGLGLCLLRSGDRAGARGHLKMATIMRPDAEAYQDALRQASA
;
A
#
# COMPACT_ATOMS: atom_id res chain seq x y z
N MET A 1 28.45 5.23 30.80
CA MET A 1 27.92 5.31 30.47
C MET A 1 27.31 5.48 30.07
N ALA A 2 27.12 5.64 29.81
CA ALA A 2 26.33 5.79 29.34
C ALA A 2 25.83 5.99 28.85
N PRO A 3 25.62 5.98 28.46
CA PRO A 3 24.93 6.18 27.85
C PRO A 3 24.58 6.45 27.35
N ARG A 4 24.45 6.46 26.87
CA ARG A 4 23.93 6.77 26.15
C ARG A 4 23.37 7.23 25.82
N ALA A 5 23.51 7.20 25.91
CA ALA A 5 22.83 7.49 25.36
C ALA A 5 22.71 7.60 24.75
N GLY A 6 22.91 7.32 24.66
CA GLY A 6 22.61 7.41 23.79
C GLY A 6 22.57 7.02 23.33
N ASP A 7 22.98 7.00 23.40
CA ASP A 7 22.73 6.69 22.88
C ASP A 7 22.26 6.59 22.52
N GLY A 8 22.26 6.58 22.63
CA GLY A 8 21.65 6.70 21.95
C GLY A 8 21.24 6.90 21.56
N PRO A 9 21.42 6.97 21.53
CA PRO A 9 20.95 7.19 20.85
C PRO A 9 20.88 7.53 20.31
N GLY A 10 21.20 7.71 20.18
CA GLY A 10 20.94 8.04 19.40
C GLY A 10 21.09 8.07 18.90
N SER A 11 21.42 8.14 18.72
CA SER A 11 21.34 7.99 18.03
C SER A 11 21.00 7.78 17.53
N SER A 12 21.04 7.67 17.44
CA SER A 12 20.51 7.37 16.64
C SER A 12 19.65 7.16 16.64
N THR A 13 19.27 7.54 17.05
CA THR A 13 18.19 7.06 16.82
C THR A 13 17.56 6.81 15.60
N GLY A 14 17.48 6.91 14.85
CA GLY A 14 16.85 6.54 13.62
C GLY A 14 16.93 5.07 13.38
N PRO A 15 16.52 4.63 12.19
CA PRO A 15 16.42 3.20 11.89
C PRO A 15 17.76 2.52 11.73
N GLU A 16 18.83 3.26 11.54
CA GLU A 16 20.11 2.66 11.21
C GLU A 16 20.61 1.81 12.37
N GLY A 17 21.00 0.61 12.06
CA GLY A 17 21.65 -0.26 13.00
C GLY A 17 20.75 -0.91 14.02
N SER A 18 19.47 -0.62 13.98
CA SER A 18 18.57 -1.22 14.93
C SER A 18 18.30 -2.68 14.57
N SER A 19 18.54 -3.59 15.50
CA SER A 19 18.15 -4.98 15.36
C SER A 19 17.03 -5.31 16.33
N ASP A 20 16.70 -4.39 17.25
CA ASP A 20 15.65 -4.57 18.23
C ASP A 20 14.54 -3.57 17.95
N GLY A 21 13.30 -3.98 18.22
CA GLY A 21 12.15 -3.13 18.01
C GLY A 21 11.90 -2.90 16.52
N PRO A 22 11.23 -1.81 16.17
CA PRO A 22 10.91 -1.53 14.77
C PRO A 22 12.19 -1.32 13.97
N GLY A 23 12.32 -2.06 12.89
CA GLY A 23 13.48 -1.96 12.05
C GLY A 23 13.34 -0.93 10.94
N GLU A 24 14.26 -0.97 9.98
CA GLU A 24 14.28 -0.02 8.89
C GLU A 24 12.97 -0.06 8.08
N ALA A 25 12.43 -1.26 7.85
CA ALA A 25 11.19 -1.38 7.09
C ALA A 25 10.06 -0.59 7.73
N TYR A 26 9.95 -0.65 9.06
CA TYR A 26 8.93 0.08 9.78
C TYR A 26 9.07 1.59 9.56
N TRP A 27 10.30 2.11 9.68
CA TRP A 27 10.53 3.54 9.52
C TRP A 27 10.28 4.00 8.10
N ARG A 28 10.68 3.19 7.12
CA ARG A 28 10.41 3.50 5.72
C ARG A 28 8.91 3.49 5.43
N PHE A 29 8.19 2.55 6.03
CA PHE A 29 6.75 2.49 5.86
C PHE A 29 6.07 3.72 6.47
N GLN A 30 6.48 4.10 7.68
CA GLN A 30 5.91 5.28 8.34
C GLN A 30 6.20 6.55 7.53
N GLU A 31 7.43 6.69 7.06
CA GLU A 31 7.80 7.82 6.24
C GLU A 31 7.00 7.84 4.93
N GLY A 32 6.91 6.71 4.28
CA GLY A 32 6.17 6.61 3.02
C GLY A 32 4.69 6.92 3.17
N SER A 33 4.08 6.43 4.25
CA SER A 33 2.68 6.71 4.52
C SER A 33 2.45 8.20 4.76
N ARG A 34 3.33 8.83 5.53
CA ARG A 34 3.24 10.26 5.80
C ARG A 34 3.40 11.07 4.51
N LEU A 35 4.35 10.69 3.67
CA LEU A 35 4.58 11.38 2.40
C LEU A 35 3.38 11.21 1.46
N LEU A 36 2.77 10.03 1.47
CA LEU A 36 1.59 9.79 0.65
C LEU A 36 0.43 10.66 1.11
N ASP A 37 0.22 10.73 2.42
CA ASP A 37 -0.85 11.57 3.00
C ASP A 37 -0.64 13.05 2.70
N SER A 38 0.60 13.49 2.62
CA SER A 38 0.89 14.89 2.32
C SER A 38 0.92 15.20 0.83
N GLY A 39 0.68 14.19 -0.02
CA GLY A 39 0.64 14.38 -1.45
C GLY A 39 1.98 14.27 -2.14
N ASN A 40 3.04 13.96 -1.42
CA ASN A 40 4.37 13.81 -2.00
C ASN A 40 4.56 12.39 -2.49
N THR A 41 3.87 12.08 -3.59
CA THR A 41 3.70 10.72 -4.05
C THR A 41 5.00 10.07 -4.53
N HIS A 42 5.84 10.82 -5.24
CA HIS A 42 7.09 10.24 -5.73
C HIS A 42 8.03 9.84 -4.60
N ALA A 43 8.16 10.70 -3.59
CA ALA A 43 8.98 10.38 -2.43
C ALA A 43 8.38 9.20 -1.65
N ALA A 44 7.05 9.13 -1.59
CA ALA A 44 6.37 8.02 -0.93
C ALA A 44 6.70 6.71 -1.61
N VAL A 45 6.70 6.67 -2.95
CA VAL A 45 7.04 5.46 -3.70
C VAL A 45 8.43 4.98 -3.34
N VAL A 46 9.41 5.89 -3.31
CA VAL A 46 10.79 5.52 -2.99
C VAL A 46 10.88 4.87 -1.60
N ALA A 47 10.27 5.51 -0.60
CA ALA A 47 10.30 4.99 0.77
C ALA A 47 9.59 3.65 0.87
N LEU A 48 8.43 3.53 0.22
CA LEU A 48 7.63 2.31 0.30
C LEU A 48 8.25 1.16 -0.48
N GLU A 49 8.92 1.43 -1.59
CA GLU A 49 9.66 0.40 -2.30
C GLU A 49 10.76 -0.17 -1.42
N ARG A 50 11.45 0.69 -0.71
CA ARG A 50 12.50 0.24 0.21
C ARG A 50 11.90 -0.63 1.33
N ALA A 51 10.77 -0.21 1.89
CA ALA A 51 10.12 -0.98 2.92
C ALA A 51 9.70 -2.35 2.40
N ARG A 52 9.13 -2.40 1.18
CA ARG A 52 8.71 -3.66 0.57
C ARG A 52 9.89 -4.60 0.36
N ASP A 53 11.01 -4.05 -0.12
CA ASP A 53 12.17 -4.89 -0.38
C ASP A 53 12.73 -5.49 0.90
N LEU A 54 12.60 -4.77 2.01
CA LEU A 54 13.06 -5.26 3.31
C LEU A 54 12.09 -6.29 3.91
N GLU A 55 10.79 -6.13 3.68
CA GLU A 55 9.78 -7.07 4.20
C GLU A 55 8.75 -7.37 3.12
N PRO A 56 9.10 -8.23 2.16
CA PRO A 56 8.26 -8.43 0.98
C PRO A 56 6.93 -9.15 1.24
N GLU A 57 6.76 -9.76 2.42
CA GLU A 57 5.53 -10.47 2.75
C GLU A 57 4.60 -9.65 3.64
N LYS A 58 4.87 -8.36 3.82
CA LYS A 58 4.04 -7.52 4.66
C LYS A 58 2.96 -6.84 3.83
N GLY A 59 1.72 -7.30 4.00
CA GLY A 59 0.60 -6.82 3.20
C GLY A 59 0.33 -5.33 3.33
N SER A 60 0.49 -4.77 4.54
CA SER A 60 0.24 -3.35 4.76
C SER A 60 1.21 -2.47 3.95
N ILE A 61 2.46 -2.90 3.81
CA ILE A 61 3.44 -2.17 3.01
C ILE A 61 3.07 -2.26 1.52
N ARG A 62 2.72 -3.45 1.06
CA ARG A 62 2.32 -3.66 -0.32
C ARG A 62 1.09 -2.82 -0.68
N GLU A 63 0.13 -2.77 0.23
CA GLU A 63 -1.09 -1.99 0.00
C GLU A 63 -0.78 -0.50 -0.10
N ALA A 64 0.06 0.03 0.79
CA ALA A 64 0.44 1.43 0.75
C ALA A 64 1.21 1.74 -0.54
N LEU A 65 2.10 0.84 -0.95
CA LEU A 65 2.87 1.03 -2.18
C LEU A 65 1.96 0.99 -3.41
N ALA A 66 0.99 0.06 -3.42
CA ALA A 66 0.01 0.00 -4.51
C ALA A 66 -0.74 1.32 -4.64
N ARG A 67 -1.14 1.88 -3.51
CA ARG A 67 -1.85 3.16 -3.47
C ARG A 67 -0.99 4.29 -4.03
N ALA A 68 0.29 4.31 -3.64
CA ALA A 68 1.23 5.31 -4.13
C ALA A 68 1.45 5.18 -5.64
N TYR A 69 1.61 3.95 -6.13
CA TYR A 69 1.73 3.71 -7.57
C TYR A 69 0.48 4.19 -8.30
N PHE A 70 -0.70 3.87 -7.76
CA PHE A 70 -1.95 4.28 -8.40
C PHE A 70 -2.05 5.79 -8.52
N ARG A 71 -1.70 6.50 -7.45
CA ARG A 71 -1.75 7.97 -7.45
C ARG A 71 -0.73 8.59 -8.39
N SER A 72 0.37 7.89 -8.66
CA SER A 72 1.37 8.38 -9.61
C SER A 72 1.13 7.87 -11.02
N GLN A 73 -0.04 7.29 -11.29
CA GLN A 73 -0.46 6.79 -12.61
C GLN A 73 0.37 5.59 -13.08
N ARG A 74 1.04 4.92 -12.20
CA ARG A 74 1.79 3.71 -12.52
C ARG A 74 0.89 2.50 -12.31
N LEU A 75 -0.07 2.35 -13.22
CA LEU A 75 -1.17 1.40 -13.04
C LEU A 75 -0.74 -0.05 -13.03
N GLU A 76 0.22 -0.43 -13.89
CA GLU A 76 0.68 -1.82 -13.90
C GLU A 76 1.41 -2.18 -12.63
N ALA A 77 2.23 -1.26 -12.11
CA ALA A 77 2.91 -1.48 -10.85
C ALA A 77 1.92 -1.58 -9.69
N ALA A 78 0.91 -0.70 -9.69
CA ALA A 78 -0.14 -0.73 -8.67
C ALA A 78 -0.88 -2.06 -8.71
N ARG A 79 -1.24 -2.51 -9.90
CA ARG A 79 -1.93 -3.77 -10.10
C ARG A 79 -1.14 -4.94 -9.51
N ALA A 80 0.16 -4.98 -9.82
CA ALA A 80 1.00 -6.07 -9.33
C ALA A 80 1.04 -6.10 -7.80
N GLU A 81 1.11 -4.92 -7.16
CA GLU A 81 1.14 -4.88 -5.71
C GLU A 81 -0.20 -5.26 -5.09
N PHE A 82 -1.32 -4.82 -5.67
CA PHE A 82 -2.64 -5.25 -5.18
C PHE A 82 -2.82 -6.76 -5.35
N GLU A 83 -2.35 -7.33 -6.47
CA GLU A 83 -2.42 -8.76 -6.66
C GLU A 83 -1.63 -9.51 -5.58
N LYS A 84 -0.46 -8.97 -5.22
CA LYS A 84 0.34 -9.56 -4.16
C LYS A 84 -0.37 -9.48 -2.80
N VAL A 85 -1.04 -8.35 -2.54
CA VAL A 85 -1.83 -8.24 -1.30
C VAL A 85 -2.88 -9.35 -1.25
N LEU A 86 -3.55 -9.63 -2.37
CA LEU A 86 -4.59 -10.67 -2.39
C LEU A 86 -4.02 -12.07 -2.28
N GLU A 87 -2.77 -12.29 -2.72
CA GLU A 87 -2.10 -13.56 -2.45
C GLU A 87 -1.88 -13.75 -0.95
N LEU A 88 -1.52 -12.68 -0.26
CA LEU A 88 -1.24 -12.72 1.17
C LEU A 88 -2.53 -12.77 2.00
N ASP A 89 -3.59 -12.10 1.52
CA ASP A 89 -4.85 -11.98 2.23
C ASP A 89 -6.00 -11.88 1.22
N PRO A 90 -6.56 -13.02 0.81
CA PRO A 90 -7.59 -13.03 -0.25
C PRO A 90 -8.87 -12.29 0.10
N VAL A 91 -9.09 -11.97 1.37
CA VAL A 91 -10.31 -11.27 1.79
C VAL A 91 -10.06 -9.81 2.13
N ASN A 92 -8.99 -9.24 1.61
CA ASN A 92 -8.70 -7.83 1.78
C ASN A 92 -9.60 -7.02 0.84
N ASP A 93 -10.63 -6.39 1.38
CA ASP A 93 -11.60 -5.66 0.56
C ASP A 93 -10.98 -4.48 -0.17
N TYR A 94 -10.07 -3.77 0.47
CA TYR A 94 -9.43 -2.62 -0.15
C TYR A 94 -8.58 -3.04 -1.36
N ALA A 95 -7.90 -4.20 -1.27
CA ALA A 95 -7.11 -4.69 -2.40
C ALA A 95 -7.98 -5.09 -3.58
N HIS A 96 -9.16 -5.69 -3.32
CA HIS A 96 -10.10 -5.96 -4.40
C HIS A 96 -10.57 -4.65 -5.05
N PHE A 97 -10.88 -3.64 -4.24
CA PHE A 97 -11.28 -2.34 -4.75
C PHE A 97 -10.16 -1.72 -5.59
N GLY A 98 -8.94 -1.70 -5.05
CA GLY A 98 -7.79 -1.11 -5.75
C GLY A 98 -7.49 -1.82 -7.07
N LEU A 99 -7.52 -3.14 -7.06
CA LEU A 99 -7.30 -3.91 -8.27
C LEU A 99 -8.40 -3.63 -9.29
N GLY A 100 -9.65 -3.54 -8.82
CA GLY A 100 -10.76 -3.18 -9.69
C GLY A 100 -10.57 -1.83 -10.34
N LEU A 101 -10.09 -0.83 -9.59
CA LEU A 101 -9.82 0.49 -10.16
C LEU A 101 -8.72 0.44 -11.22
N CYS A 102 -7.66 -0.32 -10.96
CA CYS A 102 -6.58 -0.47 -11.93
C CYS A 102 -7.10 -1.08 -13.23
N LEU A 103 -7.92 -2.11 -13.12
CA LEU A 103 -8.49 -2.77 -14.29
C LEU A 103 -9.45 -1.86 -15.04
N LEU A 104 -10.26 -1.10 -14.30
CA LEU A 104 -11.17 -0.15 -14.93
C LEU A 104 -10.41 0.91 -15.71
N ARG A 105 -9.35 1.47 -15.12
CA ARG A 105 -8.51 2.46 -15.79
C ARG A 105 -7.82 1.90 -17.02
N SER A 106 -7.49 0.61 -17.02
CA SER A 106 -6.82 -0.02 -18.15
C SER A 106 -7.80 -0.57 -19.19
N GLY A 107 -9.09 -0.43 -18.96
CA GLY A 107 -10.11 -0.84 -19.94
C GLY A 107 -10.67 -2.23 -19.77
N ASP A 108 -10.24 -2.97 -18.77
CA ASP A 108 -10.77 -4.31 -18.50
C ASP A 108 -12.00 -4.20 -17.59
N ARG A 109 -13.15 -3.87 -18.18
CA ARG A 109 -14.38 -3.70 -17.41
C ARG A 109 -14.84 -4.98 -16.75
N ALA A 110 -14.72 -6.10 -17.46
CA ALA A 110 -15.19 -7.37 -16.91
C ALA A 110 -14.39 -7.77 -15.69
N GLY A 111 -13.05 -7.67 -15.77
CA GLY A 111 -12.20 -7.94 -14.62
C GLY A 111 -12.48 -6.99 -13.48
N ALA A 112 -12.65 -5.70 -13.81
CA ALA A 112 -12.96 -4.69 -12.79
C ALA A 112 -14.24 -5.04 -12.05
N ARG A 113 -15.32 -5.41 -12.78
CA ARG A 113 -16.59 -5.76 -12.15
C ARG A 113 -16.43 -6.89 -11.14
N GLY A 114 -15.66 -7.92 -11.50
CA GLY A 114 -15.45 -9.05 -10.61
C GLY A 114 -14.88 -8.64 -9.26
N HIS A 115 -13.80 -7.88 -9.31
CA HIS A 115 -13.14 -7.45 -8.07
C HIS A 115 -13.97 -6.43 -7.30
N LEU A 116 -14.65 -5.52 -8.01
CA LEU A 116 -15.48 -4.51 -7.34
C LEU A 116 -16.72 -5.14 -6.70
N LYS A 117 -17.27 -6.19 -7.28
CA LYS A 117 -18.34 -6.95 -6.62
C LYS A 117 -17.85 -7.58 -5.34
N MET A 118 -16.65 -8.17 -5.35
CA MET A 118 -16.08 -8.75 -4.15
C MET A 118 -15.92 -7.71 -3.06
N ALA A 119 -15.35 -6.55 -3.41
CA ALA A 119 -15.16 -5.46 -2.44
C ALA A 119 -16.50 -5.03 -1.85
N THR A 120 -17.52 -4.87 -2.69
CA THR A 120 -18.84 -4.43 -2.25
C THR A 120 -19.53 -5.46 -1.35
N ILE A 121 -19.35 -6.74 -1.65
CA ILE A 121 -19.90 -7.80 -0.81
C ILE A 121 -19.26 -7.76 0.58
N MET A 122 -17.94 -7.53 0.64
CA MET A 122 -17.22 -7.47 1.91
C MET A 122 -17.52 -6.21 2.71
N ARG A 123 -17.74 -5.08 2.02
CA ARG A 123 -18.04 -3.80 2.66
C ARG A 123 -19.22 -3.14 1.95
N PRO A 124 -20.45 -3.59 2.24
CA PRO A 124 -21.63 -3.07 1.53
C PRO A 124 -21.90 -1.60 1.78
N ASP A 125 -21.39 -1.06 2.89
CA ASP A 125 -21.61 0.33 3.27
C ASP A 125 -20.56 1.29 2.66
N ALA A 126 -19.58 0.77 1.95
CA ALA A 126 -18.52 1.61 1.38
C ALA A 126 -19.01 2.23 0.07
N GLU A 127 -19.37 3.53 0.11
CA GLU A 127 -19.90 4.22 -1.06
C GLU A 127 -18.91 4.23 -2.22
N ALA A 128 -17.62 4.38 -1.93
CA ALA A 128 -16.61 4.40 -2.98
C ALA A 128 -16.60 3.09 -3.76
N TYR A 129 -16.83 1.96 -3.08
CA TYR A 129 -16.87 0.65 -3.74
C TYR A 129 -18.10 0.53 -4.63
N GLN A 130 -19.24 1.00 -4.13
CA GLN A 130 -20.48 0.99 -4.90
C GLN A 130 -20.37 1.88 -6.13
N ASP A 131 -19.79 3.07 -5.97
CA ASP A 131 -19.62 3.99 -7.10
C ASP A 131 -18.73 3.39 -8.18
N ALA A 132 -17.63 2.78 -7.78
CA ALA A 132 -16.72 2.15 -8.73
C ALA A 132 -17.41 0.99 -9.46
N LEU A 133 -18.21 0.21 -8.75
CA LEU A 133 -18.93 -0.90 -9.36
C LEU A 133 -19.94 -0.38 -10.38
N ARG A 134 -20.64 0.71 -10.06
CA ARG A 134 -21.56 1.32 -11.02
C ARG A 134 -20.82 1.76 -12.28
N GLN A 135 -19.67 2.38 -12.13
CA GLN A 135 -18.86 2.79 -13.30
C GLN A 135 -18.47 1.60 -14.15
N ALA A 136 -18.08 0.51 -13.53
CA ALA A 136 -17.65 -0.68 -14.25
C ALA A 136 -18.83 -1.38 -14.92
N SER A 137 -20.04 -1.14 -14.44
CA SER A 137 -21.26 -1.80 -14.94
C SER A 137 -22.02 -0.96 -15.95
N ALA A 138 -21.62 0.30 -16.12
CA ALA A 138 -22.31 1.23 -17.03
C ALA A 138 -22.10 0.89 -18.50
#